data_1b2be81dbc39194787913f2995e04c4d
#
_entry.id   1b2be81dbc39194787913f2995e04c4d
#
_cell.length_a   1.000
_cell.length_b   1.000
_cell.length_c   1.000
_cell.angle_alpha   90.00
_cell.angle_beta   90.00
_cell.angle_gamma   90.00
#
_symmetry.space_group_name_H-M   'P 1'
#
loop_
_entity.id
_entity.type
_entity.pdbx_description
1 polymer ?
#
loop_
_entity_poly.entity_id
_entity_poly.type
_entity_poly.pdbx_seq_one_letter_code
_entity_poly.pdbx_strand_id
1 'polypeptide(L)'
;MTSRATIGECAINVVQVTTNQGFKNFVPHAVHAEFLYYLLGTQKQRFISLCGGSTFLEIGKAQLAAFQLGLPSTQGEQRAIATALSDVDALLAGLDRLIAKKHDLKQAAMQQLLTGQSRLPGFSGKWEVNTVAELEKKKLVKLSRGQVISKKDIDSTLGDYPIYSSSIHNNGLFGRYGDFMFDEELITWSVDGGGNFFHRPRHKFSVTNVCGFMRVEASRIDYRFFAAELQLLHSRKSFDYQSKAHPSVIRKEYEVQLPTLAEQIAIAAVLSDMDAELAALEARRDKTRLLKQGMMQELLTGRTRLV
;
A
#
# COMPACT_ATOMS: atom_id res chain seq x y z
N MET A 1 -4.03 24.15 18.05
CA MET A 1 -2.98 24.11 17.00
C MET A 1 -1.62 24.00 17.63
N THR A 2 -0.75 23.17 17.09
CA THR A 2 0.66 23.06 17.51
C THR A 2 1.46 24.28 17.06
N SER A 3 2.29 24.84 17.96
CA SER A 3 3.13 26.01 17.68
C SER A 3 4.63 25.73 17.66
N ARG A 4 5.02 24.46 17.93
CA ARG A 4 6.41 23.95 17.91
C ARG A 4 6.46 22.60 17.21
N ALA A 5 7.61 22.17 16.76
CA ALA A 5 7.87 20.88 16.09
C ALA A 5 6.99 20.68 14.85
N THR A 6 5.76 20.25 15.01
CA THR A 6 4.78 20.03 13.93
C THR A 6 3.88 21.27 13.71
N ILE A 7 4.46 22.43 13.51
CA ILE A 7 3.74 23.72 13.44
C ILE A 7 2.53 23.66 12.51
N GLY A 8 1.38 24.15 12.98
CA GLY A 8 0.17 24.28 12.18
C GLY A 8 -0.75 23.06 12.18
N GLU A 9 -0.41 21.99 12.88
CA GLU A 9 -1.36 20.87 13.06
C GLU A 9 -2.48 21.29 13.99
N CYS A 10 -3.73 21.12 13.53
CA CYS A 10 -4.94 21.53 14.23
C CYS A 10 -5.80 20.32 14.61
N ALA A 11 -6.50 20.46 15.74
CA ALA A 11 -7.56 19.55 16.14
C ALA A 11 -8.67 20.34 16.86
N ILE A 12 -9.89 19.85 16.78
CA ILE A 12 -11.02 20.36 17.56
C ILE A 12 -11.15 19.44 18.79
N ASN A 13 -11.09 20.03 20.00
CA ASN A 13 -11.34 19.27 21.22
C ASN A 13 -12.84 19.10 21.47
N VAL A 14 -13.24 17.90 21.87
CA VAL A 14 -14.64 17.56 22.18
C VAL A 14 -14.92 17.51 23.68
N VAL A 15 -13.86 17.66 24.49
CA VAL A 15 -13.92 17.74 25.96
C VAL A 15 -13.05 18.91 26.44
N GLN A 16 -13.23 19.33 27.68
CA GLN A 16 -12.36 20.34 28.28
C GLN A 16 -10.93 19.79 28.40
N VAL A 17 -9.96 20.57 27.93
CA VAL A 17 -8.55 20.20 27.93
C VAL A 17 -7.68 21.36 28.41
N THR A 18 -6.54 21.06 28.98
CA THR A 18 -5.45 22.00 29.20
C THR A 18 -4.31 21.67 28.26
N THR A 19 -3.62 22.70 27.77
CA THR A 19 -2.50 22.55 26.83
C THR A 19 -1.25 23.20 27.41
N ASN A 20 -0.08 22.67 27.07
CA ASN A 20 1.19 23.30 27.40
C ASN A 20 1.55 24.43 26.41
N GLN A 21 2.70 25.08 26.60
CA GLN A 21 3.17 26.20 25.78
C GLN A 21 3.40 25.86 24.29
N GLY A 22 3.52 24.57 23.94
CA GLY A 22 3.66 24.09 22.57
C GLY A 22 2.39 24.19 21.73
N PHE A 23 1.29 24.66 22.32
CA PHE A 23 0.01 24.84 21.66
C PHE A 23 -0.45 26.31 21.70
N LYS A 24 -1.20 26.70 20.67
CA LYS A 24 -1.98 27.95 20.64
C LYS A 24 -3.43 27.56 20.43
N ASN A 25 -4.30 27.99 21.37
CA ASN A 25 -5.71 27.67 21.38
C ASN A 25 -6.49 28.80 20.73
N PHE A 26 -7.33 28.44 19.76
CA PHE A 26 -8.28 29.34 19.12
C PHE A 26 -9.67 29.07 19.70
N VAL A 27 -10.33 30.12 20.17
CA VAL A 27 -11.72 30.07 20.62
C VAL A 27 -12.55 30.90 19.65
N PRO A 28 -13.24 30.26 18.68
CA PRO A 28 -14.02 31.00 17.70
C PRO A 28 -15.30 31.58 18.34
N HIS A 29 -15.55 32.88 18.15
CA HIS A 29 -16.78 33.55 18.63
C HIS A 29 -17.75 33.83 17.49
N ALA A 30 -17.27 34.29 16.33
CA ALA A 30 -18.07 34.67 15.18
C ALA A 30 -17.77 33.83 13.92
N VAL A 31 -16.96 32.80 14.06
CA VAL A 31 -16.52 31.90 12.97
C VAL A 31 -16.95 30.47 13.30
N HIS A 32 -17.43 29.73 12.31
CA HIS A 32 -17.76 28.32 12.50
C HIS A 32 -16.49 27.51 12.80
N ALA A 33 -16.51 26.72 13.89
CA ALA A 33 -15.29 26.06 14.40
C ALA A 33 -14.67 25.08 13.42
N GLU A 34 -15.49 24.23 12.78
CA GLU A 34 -15.00 23.24 11.79
C GLU A 34 -14.49 23.92 10.52
N PHE A 35 -15.15 25.01 10.08
CA PHE A 35 -14.63 25.80 8.96
C PHE A 35 -13.25 26.38 9.30
N LEU A 36 -13.10 26.97 10.49
CA LEU A 36 -11.80 27.49 10.95
C LEU A 36 -10.75 26.40 11.02
N TYR A 37 -11.11 25.19 11.48
CA TYR A 37 -10.23 24.03 11.50
C TYR A 37 -9.67 23.71 10.10
N TYR A 38 -10.53 23.58 9.09
CA TYR A 38 -10.10 23.34 7.72
C TYR A 38 -9.26 24.48 7.16
N LEU A 39 -9.69 25.72 7.39
CA LEU A 39 -8.97 26.90 6.91
C LEU A 39 -7.56 26.97 7.49
N LEU A 40 -7.40 26.79 8.80
CA LEU A 40 -6.09 26.78 9.46
C LEU A 40 -5.19 25.67 8.93
N GLY A 41 -5.74 24.50 8.61
CA GLY A 41 -5.01 23.40 7.99
C GLY A 41 -4.35 23.77 6.65
N THR A 42 -4.94 24.67 5.87
CA THR A 42 -4.34 25.17 4.61
C THR A 42 -3.23 26.20 4.82
N GLN A 43 -3.10 26.76 6.03
CA GLN A 43 -2.17 27.87 6.30
C GLN A 43 -0.79 27.41 6.82
N LYS A 44 -0.55 26.12 6.89
CA LYS A 44 0.66 25.54 7.51
C LYS A 44 1.97 26.18 7.02
N GLN A 45 2.13 26.35 5.72
CA GLN A 45 3.34 26.98 5.13
C GLN A 45 3.46 28.46 5.54
N ARG A 46 2.34 29.19 5.58
CA ARG A 46 2.33 30.59 6.03
C ARG A 46 2.65 30.69 7.52
N PHE A 47 2.23 29.74 8.35
CA PHE A 47 2.62 29.69 9.76
C PHE A 47 4.12 29.42 9.93
N ILE A 48 4.66 28.49 9.16
CA ILE A 48 6.11 28.19 9.16
C ILE A 48 6.92 29.42 8.76
N SER A 49 6.50 30.18 7.75
CA SER A 49 7.20 31.40 7.31
C SER A 49 7.20 32.53 8.33
N LEU A 50 6.28 32.49 9.31
CA LEU A 50 6.21 33.47 10.41
C LEU A 50 7.01 33.05 11.65
N CYS A 51 7.56 31.83 11.65
CA CYS A 51 8.32 31.33 12.81
C CYS A 51 9.63 32.07 12.95
N GLY A 52 9.98 32.41 14.20
CA GLY A 52 11.30 32.86 14.60
C GLY A 52 12.09 31.73 15.25
N GLY A 53 13.39 31.91 15.34
CA GLY A 53 14.34 30.98 16.00
C GLY A 53 15.26 30.24 15.04
N SER A 54 16.53 30.14 15.39
CA SER A 54 17.55 29.45 14.59
C SER A 54 17.66 27.96 14.90
N THR A 55 17.31 27.57 16.12
CA THR A 55 17.46 26.18 16.60
C THR A 55 16.13 25.41 16.64
N PHE A 56 15.06 26.07 17.03
CA PHE A 56 13.70 25.50 17.08
C PHE A 56 12.72 26.50 16.50
N LEU A 57 12.01 26.11 15.47
CA LEU A 57 10.93 26.91 14.89
C LEU A 57 9.75 26.95 15.88
N GLU A 58 9.33 28.17 16.21
CA GLU A 58 8.12 28.42 17.01
C GLU A 58 7.38 29.61 16.45
N ILE A 59 6.05 29.53 16.39
CA ILE A 59 5.19 30.67 16.12
C ILE A 59 4.65 31.24 17.42
N GLY A 60 4.91 32.52 17.66
CA GLY A 60 4.48 33.23 18.86
C GLY A 60 3.03 33.69 18.81
N LYS A 61 2.46 34.03 19.99
CA LYS A 61 1.09 34.53 20.09
C LYS A 61 0.88 35.82 19.31
N ALA A 62 1.87 36.74 19.33
CA ALA A 62 1.77 38.04 18.64
C ALA A 62 1.69 37.87 17.11
N GLN A 63 2.52 37.00 16.54
CA GLN A 63 2.48 36.70 15.12
C GLN A 63 1.13 36.10 14.70
N LEU A 64 0.58 35.17 15.49
CA LEU A 64 -0.73 34.60 15.22
C LEU A 64 -1.86 35.59 15.39
N ALA A 65 -1.79 36.53 16.34
CA ALA A 65 -2.78 37.54 16.54
C ALA A 65 -2.83 38.55 15.39
N ALA A 66 -1.68 38.78 14.75
CA ALA A 66 -1.57 39.62 13.56
C ALA A 66 -1.89 38.91 12.22
N PHE A 67 -2.08 37.58 12.27
CA PHE A 67 -2.29 36.74 11.08
C PHE A 67 -3.69 36.98 10.50
N GLN A 68 -3.75 37.39 9.23
CA GLN A 68 -5.01 37.67 8.55
C GLN A 68 -5.49 36.47 7.74
N LEU A 69 -6.77 36.16 7.90
CA LEU A 69 -7.51 35.14 7.18
C LEU A 69 -8.68 35.77 6.40
N GLY A 70 -8.82 35.35 5.14
CA GLY A 70 -10.05 35.63 4.39
C GLY A 70 -11.15 34.65 4.84
N LEU A 71 -12.33 35.19 5.13
CA LEU A 71 -13.48 34.41 5.59
C LEU A 71 -14.70 34.71 4.73
N PRO A 72 -15.59 33.74 4.45
CA PRO A 72 -16.94 34.02 3.98
C PRO A 72 -17.67 34.90 4.96
N SER A 73 -18.43 35.87 4.44
CA SER A 73 -19.14 36.89 5.25
C SER A 73 -20.28 36.30 6.10
N THR A 74 -20.81 35.13 5.69
CA THR A 74 -21.94 34.49 6.37
C THR A 74 -21.54 33.21 7.07
N GLN A 75 -22.06 32.99 8.26
CA GLN A 75 -21.88 31.70 8.94
C GLN A 75 -22.57 30.54 8.22
N GLY A 76 -23.62 30.82 7.42
CA GLY A 76 -24.30 29.83 6.59
C GLY A 76 -23.34 29.19 5.58
N GLU A 77 -22.58 29.99 4.84
CA GLU A 77 -21.58 29.53 3.89
C GLU A 77 -20.42 28.82 4.58
N GLN A 78 -19.92 29.34 5.72
CA GLN A 78 -18.87 28.68 6.49
C GLN A 78 -19.31 27.28 6.92
N ARG A 79 -20.56 27.12 7.37
CA ARG A 79 -21.13 25.83 7.74
C ARG A 79 -21.26 24.90 6.53
N ALA A 80 -21.76 25.40 5.40
CA ALA A 80 -21.91 24.62 4.18
C ALA A 80 -20.53 24.05 3.70
N ILE A 81 -19.50 24.87 3.72
CA ILE A 81 -18.13 24.47 3.37
C ILE A 81 -17.62 23.42 4.37
N ALA A 82 -17.77 23.65 5.67
CA ALA A 82 -17.36 22.72 6.71
C ALA A 82 -18.06 21.38 6.56
N THR A 83 -19.36 21.35 6.35
CA THR A 83 -20.15 20.13 6.13
C THR A 83 -19.65 19.38 4.89
N ALA A 84 -19.47 20.05 3.75
CA ALA A 84 -18.98 19.41 2.54
C ALA A 84 -17.60 18.75 2.72
N LEU A 85 -16.69 19.39 3.44
CA LEU A 85 -15.36 18.83 3.74
C LEU A 85 -15.43 17.70 4.76
N SER A 86 -16.28 17.82 5.78
CA SER A 86 -16.51 16.80 6.82
C SER A 86 -17.13 15.53 6.23
N ASP A 87 -18.06 15.66 5.29
CA ASP A 87 -18.67 14.51 4.59
C ASP A 87 -17.62 13.73 3.80
N VAL A 88 -16.69 14.43 3.15
CA VAL A 88 -15.57 13.78 2.46
C VAL A 88 -14.61 13.10 3.45
N ASP A 89 -14.36 13.68 4.62
CA ASP A 89 -13.58 13.04 5.67
C ASP A 89 -14.26 11.77 6.21
N ALA A 90 -15.57 11.82 6.41
CA ALA A 90 -16.35 10.66 6.82
C ALA A 90 -16.28 9.53 5.76
N LEU A 91 -16.36 9.87 4.47
CA LEU A 91 -16.20 8.94 3.36
C LEU A 91 -14.79 8.32 3.35
N LEU A 92 -13.75 9.11 3.50
CA LEU A 92 -12.36 8.62 3.57
C LEU A 92 -12.15 7.66 4.74
N ALA A 93 -12.64 8.02 5.93
CA ALA A 93 -12.58 7.15 7.10
C ALA A 93 -13.38 5.85 6.91
N GLY A 94 -14.51 5.91 6.20
CA GLY A 94 -15.30 4.75 5.80
C GLY A 94 -14.55 3.83 4.84
N LEU A 95 -13.89 4.39 3.83
CA LEU A 95 -13.07 3.65 2.88
C LEU A 95 -11.87 2.99 3.55
N ASP A 96 -11.15 3.70 4.44
CA ASP A 96 -10.01 3.14 5.16
C ASP A 96 -10.44 1.94 6.04
N ARG A 97 -11.58 2.03 6.75
CA ARG A 97 -12.13 0.89 7.52
C ARG A 97 -12.54 -0.28 6.64
N LEU A 98 -13.16 0.01 5.47
CA LEU A 98 -13.57 -1.04 4.53
C LEU A 98 -12.36 -1.76 3.94
N ILE A 99 -11.32 -1.02 3.54
CA ILE A 99 -10.06 -1.57 3.03
C ILE A 99 -9.41 -2.48 4.08
N ALA A 100 -9.29 -2.03 5.34
CA ALA A 100 -8.75 -2.84 6.43
C ALA A 100 -9.54 -4.14 6.60
N LYS A 101 -10.88 -4.06 6.66
CA LYS A 101 -11.74 -5.26 6.75
C LYS A 101 -11.54 -6.21 5.56
N LYS A 102 -11.39 -5.69 4.34
CA LYS A 102 -11.18 -6.52 3.15
C LYS A 102 -9.81 -7.19 3.15
N HIS A 103 -8.77 -6.54 3.67
CA HIS A 103 -7.47 -7.17 3.90
C HIS A 103 -7.57 -8.34 4.88
N ASP A 104 -8.26 -8.15 6.02
CA ASP A 104 -8.46 -9.21 7.00
C ASP A 104 -9.24 -10.40 6.41
N LEU A 105 -10.30 -10.13 5.64
CA LEU A 105 -11.07 -11.16 4.95
C LEU A 105 -10.23 -11.92 3.93
N LYS A 106 -9.39 -11.24 3.15
CA LYS A 106 -8.48 -11.90 2.21
C LYS A 106 -7.47 -12.77 2.94
N GLN A 107 -6.88 -12.29 4.03
CA GLN A 107 -5.94 -13.07 4.83
C GLN A 107 -6.61 -14.34 5.39
N ALA A 108 -7.83 -14.23 5.90
CA ALA A 108 -8.60 -15.37 6.37
C ALA A 108 -8.94 -16.36 5.23
N ALA A 109 -9.35 -15.86 4.06
CA ALA A 109 -9.62 -16.69 2.89
C ALA A 109 -8.37 -17.42 2.41
N MET A 110 -7.21 -16.74 2.33
CA MET A 110 -5.93 -17.37 2.03
C MET A 110 -5.62 -18.51 3.01
N GLN A 111 -5.77 -18.25 4.32
CA GLN A 111 -5.52 -19.25 5.35
C GLN A 111 -6.42 -20.48 5.18
N GLN A 112 -7.69 -20.29 4.88
CA GLN A 112 -8.67 -21.39 4.77
C GLN A 112 -8.56 -22.14 3.45
N LEU A 113 -8.48 -21.41 2.33
CA LEU A 113 -8.52 -22.00 0.99
C LEU A 113 -7.18 -22.63 0.59
N LEU A 114 -6.05 -22.00 0.91
CA LEU A 114 -4.72 -22.54 0.56
C LEU A 114 -4.28 -23.70 1.46
N THR A 115 -4.90 -23.87 2.63
CA THR A 115 -4.62 -25.03 3.52
C THR A 115 -5.64 -26.15 3.39
N GLY A 116 -6.68 -25.98 2.55
CA GLY A 116 -7.76 -26.94 2.42
C GLY A 116 -8.66 -27.08 3.64
N GLN A 117 -8.55 -26.17 4.65
CA GLN A 117 -9.46 -26.12 5.80
C GLN A 117 -10.90 -25.86 5.37
N SER A 118 -11.07 -25.01 4.36
CA SER A 118 -12.34 -24.82 3.66
C SER A 118 -12.14 -25.12 2.19
N ARG A 119 -13.11 -25.81 1.60
CA ARG A 119 -13.10 -26.16 0.16
C ARG A 119 -14.18 -25.36 -0.57
N LEU A 120 -13.86 -24.95 -1.78
CA LEU A 120 -14.88 -24.35 -2.64
C LEU A 120 -15.96 -25.37 -3.02
N PRO A 121 -17.22 -24.95 -3.21
CA PRO A 121 -18.30 -25.86 -3.61
C PRO A 121 -17.94 -26.67 -4.87
N GLY A 122 -18.24 -27.97 -4.84
CA GLY A 122 -17.95 -28.89 -5.95
C GLY A 122 -16.56 -29.53 -5.92
N PHE A 123 -15.68 -29.14 -5.00
CA PHE A 123 -14.36 -29.76 -4.86
C PHE A 123 -14.25 -30.64 -3.62
N SER A 124 -13.63 -31.80 -3.80
CA SER A 124 -13.46 -32.81 -2.76
C SER A 124 -12.19 -33.65 -3.04
N GLY A 125 -11.87 -34.58 -2.14
CA GLY A 125 -10.70 -35.45 -2.28
C GLY A 125 -9.46 -34.91 -1.56
N LYS A 126 -8.42 -35.75 -1.48
CA LYS A 126 -7.17 -35.41 -0.80
C LYS A 126 -6.27 -34.57 -1.71
N TRP A 127 -5.61 -33.60 -1.12
CA TRP A 127 -4.55 -32.84 -1.79
C TRP A 127 -3.24 -33.65 -1.78
N GLU A 128 -2.46 -33.50 -2.85
CA GLU A 128 -1.12 -34.05 -2.90
C GLU A 128 -0.18 -33.15 -2.09
N VAL A 129 0.54 -33.76 -1.16
CA VAL A 129 1.55 -33.05 -0.36
C VAL A 129 2.92 -33.38 -0.96
N ASN A 130 3.70 -32.36 -1.29
CA ASN A 130 5.02 -32.51 -1.86
C ASN A 130 5.93 -31.40 -1.36
N THR A 131 7.20 -31.72 -1.13
CA THR A 131 8.24 -30.68 -1.02
C THR A 131 8.51 -30.07 -2.40
N VAL A 132 8.98 -28.83 -2.42
CA VAL A 132 9.38 -28.19 -3.69
C VAL A 132 10.49 -28.99 -4.40
N ALA A 133 11.38 -29.67 -3.63
CA ALA A 133 12.39 -30.57 -4.20
C ALA A 133 11.77 -31.79 -4.91
N GLU A 134 10.70 -32.37 -4.37
CA GLU A 134 9.99 -33.48 -5.02
C GLU A 134 9.29 -33.03 -6.30
N LEU A 135 8.67 -31.85 -6.29
CA LEU A 135 8.08 -31.26 -7.49
C LEU A 135 9.15 -30.99 -8.57
N GLU A 136 10.35 -30.55 -8.18
CA GLU A 136 11.44 -30.35 -9.14
C GLU A 136 11.93 -31.68 -9.73
N LYS A 137 12.06 -32.75 -8.90
CA LYS A 137 12.35 -34.10 -9.40
C LYS A 137 11.29 -34.61 -10.37
N LYS A 138 10.02 -34.31 -10.11
CA LYS A 138 8.89 -34.64 -11.00
C LYS A 138 8.83 -33.73 -12.25
N LYS A 139 9.74 -32.76 -12.39
CA LYS A 139 9.78 -31.75 -13.45
C LYS A 139 8.55 -30.84 -13.48
N LEU A 140 7.84 -30.72 -12.37
CA LEU A 140 6.67 -29.86 -12.24
C LEU A 140 7.05 -28.43 -11.89
N VAL A 141 8.22 -28.20 -11.31
CA VAL A 141 8.77 -26.88 -11.03
C VAL A 141 10.25 -26.81 -11.38
N LYS A 142 10.75 -25.62 -11.65
CA LYS A 142 12.18 -25.34 -11.82
C LYS A 142 12.52 -24.00 -11.22
N LEU A 143 13.44 -24.00 -10.24
CA LEU A 143 13.87 -22.80 -9.52
C LEU A 143 15.25 -22.36 -9.98
N SER A 144 15.45 -21.06 -10.07
CA SER A 144 16.75 -20.46 -10.34
C SER A 144 16.83 -19.06 -9.74
N ARG A 145 17.98 -18.41 -9.93
CA ARG A 145 18.20 -16.99 -9.57
C ARG A 145 18.37 -16.17 -10.83
N GLY A 146 18.06 -14.88 -10.74
CA GLY A 146 18.33 -13.93 -11.80
C GLY A 146 19.84 -13.65 -11.97
N GLN A 147 20.14 -12.66 -12.78
CA GLN A 147 21.52 -12.27 -13.13
C GLN A 147 21.85 -10.91 -12.53
N VAL A 148 23.15 -10.62 -12.40
CA VAL A 148 23.60 -9.27 -12.02
C VAL A 148 23.25 -8.32 -13.16
N ILE A 149 22.48 -7.27 -12.83
CA ILE A 149 22.19 -6.15 -13.73
C ILE A 149 22.82 -4.94 -13.08
N SER A 150 23.88 -4.42 -13.69
CA SER A 150 24.62 -3.29 -13.14
C SER A 150 23.92 -1.97 -13.47
N LYS A 151 24.21 -0.92 -12.67
CA LYS A 151 23.74 0.43 -12.98
C LYS A 151 24.19 0.87 -14.38
N LYS A 152 25.39 0.47 -14.79
CA LYS A 152 25.93 0.78 -16.11
C LYS A 152 25.08 0.16 -17.23
N ASP A 153 24.59 -1.08 -17.05
CA ASP A 153 23.71 -1.75 -18.02
C ASP A 153 22.37 -0.99 -18.15
N ILE A 154 21.82 -0.54 -17.02
CA ILE A 154 20.58 0.24 -16.98
C ILE A 154 20.77 1.58 -17.69
N ASP A 155 21.85 2.30 -17.38
CA ASP A 155 22.13 3.63 -17.93
C ASP A 155 22.49 3.59 -19.42
N SER A 156 23.10 2.47 -19.90
CA SER A 156 23.51 2.32 -21.30
C SER A 156 22.43 1.81 -22.21
N THR A 157 21.39 1.17 -21.69
CA THR A 157 20.32 0.53 -22.48
C THR A 157 18.96 1.05 -22.02
N LEU A 158 18.62 2.27 -22.45
CA LEU A 158 17.37 2.94 -22.09
C LEU A 158 16.16 2.21 -22.65
N GLY A 159 15.09 2.09 -21.84
CA GLY A 159 13.83 1.47 -22.21
C GLY A 159 12.93 1.21 -21.03
N ASP A 160 11.78 0.55 -21.26
CA ASP A 160 10.68 0.47 -20.30
C ASP A 160 10.46 -0.93 -19.71
N TYR A 161 11.29 -1.92 -20.03
CA TYR A 161 11.12 -3.24 -19.46
C TYR A 161 11.49 -3.27 -17.98
N PRO A 162 10.59 -3.77 -17.10
CA PRO A 162 10.81 -3.74 -15.67
C PRO A 162 11.92 -4.70 -15.26
N ILE A 163 12.69 -4.27 -14.25
CA ILE A 163 13.66 -5.07 -13.54
C ILE A 163 13.12 -5.32 -12.14
N TYR A 164 12.97 -6.58 -11.73
CA TYR A 164 12.56 -6.94 -10.39
C TYR A 164 13.74 -7.38 -9.53
N SER A 165 13.70 -7.02 -8.26
CA SER A 165 14.76 -7.28 -7.30
C SER A 165 14.19 -7.69 -5.93
N SER A 166 15.01 -7.65 -4.90
CA SER A 166 14.65 -8.06 -3.54
C SER A 166 13.73 -7.10 -2.79
N SER A 167 13.28 -6.00 -3.40
CA SER A 167 12.35 -5.07 -2.76
C SER A 167 10.99 -5.71 -2.49
N ILE A 168 10.41 -5.43 -1.33
CA ILE A 168 9.01 -5.75 -1.00
C ILE A 168 8.06 -4.62 -1.42
N HIS A 169 8.61 -3.43 -1.66
CA HIS A 169 7.84 -2.27 -2.10
C HIS A 169 7.62 -2.30 -3.61
N ASN A 170 6.54 -1.67 -4.05
CA ASN A 170 6.21 -1.52 -5.47
C ASN A 170 6.30 -2.84 -6.25
N ASN A 171 5.77 -3.92 -5.68
CA ASN A 171 5.81 -5.28 -6.25
C ASN A 171 7.22 -5.75 -6.64
N GLY A 172 8.25 -5.33 -5.92
CA GLY A 172 9.63 -5.70 -6.22
C GLY A 172 10.27 -4.97 -7.39
N LEU A 173 9.61 -3.97 -7.98
CA LEU A 173 10.15 -3.17 -9.07
C LEU A 173 11.37 -2.38 -8.58
N PHE A 174 12.52 -2.63 -9.21
CA PHE A 174 13.79 -1.98 -8.93
C PHE A 174 14.10 -0.85 -9.91
N GLY A 175 13.81 -1.05 -11.18
CA GLY A 175 14.09 -0.12 -12.25
C GLY A 175 13.52 -0.56 -13.58
N ARG A 176 13.90 0.12 -14.63
CA ARG A 176 13.53 -0.21 -16.02
C ARG A 176 14.73 -0.04 -16.92
N TYR A 177 14.82 -0.83 -18.00
CA TYR A 177 15.86 -0.69 -19.05
C TYR A 177 15.38 -1.26 -20.39
N GLY A 178 16.18 -1.18 -21.42
CA GLY A 178 15.77 -1.52 -22.79
C GLY A 178 15.95 -2.98 -23.19
N ASP A 179 16.36 -3.86 -22.24
CA ASP A 179 16.52 -5.29 -22.50
C ASP A 179 15.71 -6.14 -21.52
N PHE A 180 15.50 -7.42 -21.82
CA PHE A 180 14.71 -8.31 -20.98
C PHE A 180 15.27 -9.74 -21.01
N MET A 181 15.18 -10.41 -19.87
CA MET A 181 15.59 -11.81 -19.71
C MET A 181 14.45 -12.78 -20.04
N PHE A 182 13.21 -12.36 -19.83
CA PHE A 182 12.02 -13.21 -19.91
C PHE A 182 10.90 -12.54 -20.69
N ASP A 183 10.16 -13.32 -21.47
CA ASP A 183 8.84 -13.01 -22.03
C ASP A 183 7.93 -14.21 -21.75
N GLU A 184 7.72 -14.49 -20.48
CA GLU A 184 6.98 -15.65 -20.01
C GLU A 184 6.32 -15.37 -18.66
N GLU A 185 5.40 -16.25 -18.26
CA GLU A 185 4.80 -16.22 -16.94
C GLU A 185 5.73 -16.89 -15.93
N LEU A 186 5.99 -16.23 -14.78
CA LEU A 186 6.88 -16.71 -13.74
C LEU A 186 6.34 -16.41 -12.33
N ILE A 187 6.89 -17.10 -11.34
CA ILE A 187 6.85 -16.68 -9.93
C ILE A 187 8.23 -16.13 -9.58
N THR A 188 8.29 -14.97 -8.96
CA THR A 188 9.55 -14.38 -8.46
C THR A 188 9.49 -14.19 -6.95
N TRP A 189 10.65 -14.21 -6.27
CA TRP A 189 10.71 -13.91 -4.84
C TRP A 189 12.02 -13.25 -4.47
N SER A 190 12.03 -12.51 -3.35
CA SER A 190 13.26 -11.95 -2.78
C SER A 190 14.10 -13.06 -2.15
N VAL A 191 15.37 -13.16 -2.52
CA VAL A 191 16.32 -14.10 -1.92
C VAL A 191 16.94 -13.53 -0.64
N ASP A 192 17.20 -12.22 -0.61
CA ASP A 192 17.84 -11.53 0.50
C ASP A 192 16.79 -10.86 1.41
N GLY A 193 16.56 -11.49 2.58
CA GLY A 193 15.62 -10.96 3.59
C GLY A 193 14.15 -11.24 3.28
N GLY A 194 13.26 -10.87 4.20
CA GLY A 194 11.84 -11.22 4.25
C GLY A 194 10.95 -10.77 3.09
N GLY A 195 11.40 -10.98 1.87
CA GLY A 195 10.68 -10.63 0.65
C GLY A 195 9.51 -11.56 0.35
N ASN A 196 8.65 -11.10 -0.53
CA ASN A 196 7.44 -11.80 -0.91
C ASN A 196 7.62 -12.65 -2.16
N PHE A 197 6.72 -13.61 -2.34
CA PHE A 197 6.51 -14.29 -3.61
C PHE A 197 5.53 -13.47 -4.46
N PHE A 198 5.88 -13.30 -5.74
CA PHE A 198 5.07 -12.53 -6.68
C PHE A 198 4.76 -13.38 -7.91
N HIS A 199 3.50 -13.49 -8.26
CA HIS A 199 3.10 -13.94 -9.59
C HIS A 199 3.43 -12.86 -10.61
N ARG A 200 4.12 -13.23 -11.70
CA ARG A 200 4.42 -12.37 -12.85
C ARG A 200 3.67 -12.91 -14.06
N PRO A 201 2.57 -12.28 -14.47
CA PRO A 201 1.93 -12.66 -15.72
C PRO A 201 2.91 -12.46 -16.87
N ARG A 202 2.66 -13.11 -18.01
CA ARG A 202 3.54 -13.01 -19.17
C ARG A 202 3.73 -11.56 -19.61
N HIS A 203 4.96 -11.09 -19.57
CA HIS A 203 5.43 -9.80 -20.12
C HIS A 203 6.95 -9.84 -20.23
N LYS A 204 7.53 -8.84 -20.88
CA LYS A 204 9.00 -8.69 -20.96
C LYS A 204 9.56 -8.07 -19.70
N PHE A 205 10.47 -8.76 -19.02
CA PHE A 205 11.08 -8.29 -17.78
C PHE A 205 12.40 -8.98 -17.47
N SER A 206 13.12 -8.48 -16.47
CA SER A 206 14.33 -9.07 -15.94
C SER A 206 14.26 -9.20 -14.41
N VAL A 207 15.06 -10.11 -13.85
CA VAL A 207 15.23 -10.26 -12.41
C VAL A 207 16.71 -10.22 -12.03
N THR A 208 17.01 -9.53 -10.92
CA THR A 208 18.38 -9.41 -10.43
C THR A 208 18.86 -10.69 -9.74
N ASN A 209 20.16 -10.81 -9.51
CA ASN A 209 20.77 -11.96 -8.82
C ASN A 209 20.31 -12.15 -7.36
N VAL A 210 19.72 -11.12 -6.73
CA VAL A 210 19.12 -11.19 -5.39
C VAL A 210 17.62 -11.49 -5.43
N CYS A 211 17.10 -11.85 -6.60
CA CYS A 211 15.74 -12.28 -6.84
C CYS A 211 15.74 -13.70 -7.41
N GLY A 212 14.95 -14.58 -6.84
CA GLY A 212 14.71 -15.91 -7.39
C GLY A 212 13.56 -15.90 -8.39
N PHE A 213 13.54 -16.86 -9.29
CA PHE A 213 12.42 -17.12 -10.16
C PHE A 213 12.11 -18.59 -10.30
N MET A 214 10.85 -18.91 -10.55
CA MET A 214 10.35 -20.27 -10.67
C MET A 214 9.43 -20.40 -11.86
N ARG A 215 9.65 -21.46 -12.65
CA ARG A 215 8.73 -21.96 -13.67
C ARG A 215 7.94 -23.11 -13.11
N VAL A 216 6.69 -23.21 -13.47
CA VAL A 216 5.85 -24.38 -13.16
C VAL A 216 5.31 -25.01 -14.44
N GLU A 217 4.99 -26.30 -14.37
CA GLU A 217 4.28 -27.00 -15.44
C GLU A 217 2.81 -26.61 -15.42
N ALA A 218 2.42 -25.69 -16.29
CA ALA A 218 1.10 -25.06 -16.28
C ALA A 218 -0.07 -26.02 -16.51
N SER A 219 0.18 -27.20 -17.08
CA SER A 219 -0.83 -28.27 -17.20
C SER A 219 -1.18 -28.95 -15.88
N ARG A 220 -0.41 -28.71 -14.83
CA ARG A 220 -0.54 -29.34 -13.50
C ARG A 220 -0.62 -28.34 -12.37
N ILE A 221 -0.04 -27.16 -12.50
CA ILE A 221 0.10 -26.16 -11.45
C ILE A 221 -0.28 -24.78 -12.01
N ASP A 222 -1.30 -24.14 -11.39
CA ASP A 222 -1.64 -22.74 -11.67
C ASP A 222 -0.63 -21.80 -10.99
N TYR A 223 -0.05 -20.87 -11.75
CA TYR A 223 0.98 -19.94 -11.28
C TYR A 223 0.49 -19.04 -10.14
N ARG A 224 -0.75 -18.57 -10.19
CA ARG A 224 -1.33 -17.64 -9.19
C ARG A 224 -1.59 -18.39 -7.88
N PHE A 225 -2.20 -19.59 -7.97
CA PHE A 225 -2.40 -20.45 -6.81
C PHE A 225 -1.07 -20.75 -6.13
N PHE A 226 -0.08 -21.19 -6.91
CA PHE A 226 1.20 -21.63 -6.37
C PHE A 226 2.00 -20.47 -5.76
N ALA A 227 1.95 -19.28 -6.37
CA ALA A 227 2.53 -18.08 -5.79
C ALA A 227 1.88 -17.71 -4.45
N ALA A 228 0.54 -17.81 -4.34
CA ALA A 228 -0.20 -17.54 -3.12
C ALA A 228 0.12 -18.58 -2.01
N GLU A 229 0.22 -19.87 -2.36
CA GLU A 229 0.61 -20.94 -1.45
C GLU A 229 2.03 -20.72 -0.91
N LEU A 230 2.99 -20.44 -1.81
CA LEU A 230 4.38 -20.15 -1.42
C LEU A 230 4.45 -18.89 -0.54
N GLN A 231 3.66 -17.86 -0.84
CA GLN A 231 3.58 -16.64 -0.03
C GLN A 231 3.01 -16.92 1.36
N LEU A 232 1.98 -17.75 1.47
CA LEU A 232 1.42 -18.16 2.75
C LEU A 232 2.44 -18.94 3.59
N LEU A 233 3.14 -19.89 2.99
CA LEU A 233 4.21 -20.63 3.66
C LEU A 233 5.37 -19.72 4.08
N HIS A 234 5.74 -18.77 3.21
CA HIS A 234 6.79 -17.80 3.47
C HIS A 234 6.45 -16.88 4.65
N SER A 235 5.23 -16.40 4.75
CA SER A 235 4.78 -15.52 5.83
C SER A 235 4.86 -16.16 7.23
N ARG A 236 4.92 -17.48 7.31
CA ARG A 236 5.06 -18.24 8.57
C ARG A 236 6.52 -18.47 8.97
N LYS A 237 7.47 -18.10 8.12
CA LYS A 237 8.90 -18.24 8.36
C LYS A 237 9.51 -16.88 8.67
N SER A 238 10.50 -16.86 9.55
CA SER A 238 11.29 -15.67 9.82
C SER A 238 12.58 -15.75 9.02
N PHE A 239 12.76 -14.86 8.07
CA PHE A 239 14.01 -14.68 7.35
C PHE A 239 14.67 -13.37 7.82
N ASP A 240 15.93 -13.44 8.14
CA ASP A 240 16.77 -12.31 8.49
C ASP A 240 17.92 -12.15 7.47
N TYR A 241 18.84 -11.25 7.78
CA TYR A 241 19.99 -11.01 6.90
C TYR A 241 20.93 -12.22 6.77
N GLN A 242 20.87 -13.17 7.70
CA GLN A 242 21.70 -14.39 7.70
C GLN A 242 20.94 -15.56 7.09
N SER A 243 19.65 -15.69 7.35
CA SER A 243 18.78 -16.73 6.80
C SER A 243 18.07 -16.23 5.54
N LYS A 244 18.68 -16.54 4.38
CA LYS A 244 18.15 -16.09 3.08
C LYS A 244 17.17 -17.10 2.51
N ALA A 245 16.15 -16.63 1.80
CA ALA A 245 15.23 -17.46 1.02
C ALA A 245 15.89 -17.97 -0.27
N HIS A 246 17.07 -18.58 -0.13
CA HIS A 246 17.81 -19.14 -1.25
C HIS A 246 17.04 -20.30 -1.91
N PRO A 247 17.14 -20.54 -3.23
CA PRO A 247 16.49 -21.67 -3.88
C PRO A 247 16.68 -23.02 -3.20
N SER A 248 17.84 -23.28 -2.57
CA SER A 248 18.10 -24.51 -1.80
C SER A 248 17.23 -24.60 -0.54
N VAL A 249 16.98 -23.49 0.13
CA VAL A 249 16.09 -23.41 1.30
C VAL A 249 14.65 -23.63 0.88
N ILE A 250 14.20 -22.96 -0.21
CA ILE A 250 12.86 -23.17 -0.76
C ILE A 250 12.63 -24.64 -1.11
N ARG A 251 13.58 -25.31 -1.78
CA ARG A 251 13.51 -26.74 -2.12
C ARG A 251 13.30 -27.62 -0.90
N LYS A 252 14.07 -27.38 0.17
CA LYS A 252 14.12 -28.25 1.33
C LYS A 252 12.98 -28.02 2.31
N GLU A 253 12.60 -26.75 2.51
CA GLU A 253 11.78 -26.35 3.64
C GLU A 253 10.33 -26.04 3.28
N TYR A 254 9.99 -25.94 1.99
CA TYR A 254 8.63 -25.63 1.57
C TYR A 254 7.92 -26.91 1.17
N GLU A 255 6.95 -27.28 2.01
CA GLU A 255 6.01 -28.36 1.74
C GLU A 255 4.70 -27.73 1.29
N VAL A 256 4.29 -28.03 0.07
CA VAL A 256 3.14 -27.44 -0.60
C VAL A 256 2.02 -28.48 -0.74
N GLN A 257 0.80 -28.00 -0.70
CA GLN A 257 -0.39 -28.81 -0.83
C GLN A 257 -1.08 -28.50 -2.15
N LEU A 258 -1.14 -29.48 -3.05
CA LEU A 258 -1.67 -29.30 -4.39
C LEU A 258 -3.02 -30.02 -4.55
N PRO A 259 -4.12 -29.26 -4.68
CA PRO A 259 -5.40 -29.79 -5.17
C PRO A 259 -5.35 -30.11 -6.67
N THR A 260 -6.44 -30.56 -7.21
CA THR A 260 -6.61 -30.67 -8.67
C THR A 260 -6.41 -29.30 -9.34
N LEU A 261 -5.90 -29.30 -10.58
CA LEU A 261 -5.68 -28.05 -11.31
C LEU A 261 -6.95 -27.16 -11.39
N ALA A 262 -8.12 -27.79 -11.57
CA ALA A 262 -9.39 -27.08 -11.61
C ALA A 262 -9.68 -26.34 -10.30
N GLU A 263 -9.36 -26.94 -9.15
CA GLU A 263 -9.52 -26.31 -7.84
C GLU A 263 -8.45 -25.23 -7.60
N GLN A 264 -7.20 -25.45 -8.02
CA GLN A 264 -6.17 -24.41 -7.97
C GLN A 264 -6.62 -23.14 -8.71
N ILE A 265 -7.13 -23.29 -9.93
CA ILE A 265 -7.66 -22.19 -10.75
C ILE A 265 -8.82 -21.49 -10.05
N ALA A 266 -9.76 -22.25 -9.46
CA ALA A 266 -10.91 -21.69 -8.76
C ALA A 266 -10.48 -20.90 -7.51
N ILE A 267 -9.56 -21.43 -6.69
CA ILE A 267 -8.99 -20.72 -5.53
C ILE A 267 -8.26 -19.45 -5.98
N ALA A 268 -7.42 -19.55 -7.02
CA ALA A 268 -6.70 -18.42 -7.55
C ALA A 268 -7.62 -17.32 -8.06
N ALA A 269 -8.75 -17.69 -8.68
CA ALA A 269 -9.77 -16.73 -9.14
C ALA A 269 -10.36 -15.95 -7.95
N VAL A 270 -10.80 -16.65 -6.91
CA VAL A 270 -11.35 -16.01 -5.70
C VAL A 270 -10.35 -15.02 -5.09
N LEU A 271 -9.09 -15.43 -4.92
CA LEU A 271 -8.07 -14.56 -4.36
C LEU A 271 -7.75 -13.36 -5.27
N SER A 272 -7.74 -13.57 -6.58
CA SER A 272 -7.52 -12.50 -7.57
C SER A 272 -8.68 -11.50 -7.59
N ASP A 273 -9.92 -11.94 -7.45
CA ASP A 273 -11.10 -11.07 -7.36
C ASP A 273 -11.03 -10.20 -6.09
N MET A 274 -10.59 -10.78 -4.96
CA MET A 274 -10.37 -10.02 -3.73
C MET A 274 -9.26 -8.96 -3.89
N ASP A 275 -8.18 -9.26 -4.62
CA ASP A 275 -7.13 -8.31 -4.93
C ASP A 275 -7.64 -7.17 -5.82
N ALA A 276 -8.44 -7.48 -6.83
CA ALA A 276 -9.04 -6.49 -7.71
C ALA A 276 -9.99 -5.55 -6.94
N GLU A 277 -10.81 -6.10 -6.03
CA GLU A 277 -11.69 -5.30 -5.17
C GLU A 277 -10.88 -4.36 -4.25
N LEU A 278 -9.82 -4.87 -3.61
CA LEU A 278 -8.93 -4.06 -2.78
C LEU A 278 -8.29 -2.93 -3.57
N ALA A 279 -7.72 -3.23 -4.73
CA ALA A 279 -7.11 -2.22 -5.60
C ALA A 279 -8.11 -1.14 -6.04
N ALA A 280 -9.35 -1.52 -6.35
CA ALA A 280 -10.41 -0.57 -6.71
C ALA A 280 -10.80 0.34 -5.54
N LEU A 281 -10.88 -0.19 -4.31
CA LEU A 281 -11.17 0.59 -3.10
C LEU A 281 -10.02 1.56 -2.77
N GLU A 282 -8.78 1.12 -2.89
CA GLU A 282 -7.59 1.96 -2.69
C GLU A 282 -7.52 3.10 -3.71
N ALA A 283 -7.74 2.80 -4.99
CA ALA A 283 -7.79 3.82 -6.04
C ALA A 283 -8.93 4.83 -5.78
N ARG A 284 -10.10 4.38 -5.33
CA ARG A 284 -11.22 5.25 -4.95
C ARG A 284 -10.85 6.15 -3.76
N ARG A 285 -10.22 5.60 -2.72
CA ARG A 285 -9.73 6.36 -1.57
C ARG A 285 -8.76 7.45 -2.00
N ASP A 286 -7.78 7.12 -2.82
CA ASP A 286 -6.75 8.07 -3.26
C ASP A 286 -7.33 9.16 -4.16
N LYS A 287 -8.26 8.81 -5.06
CA LYS A 287 -9.02 9.80 -5.83
C LYS A 287 -9.86 10.72 -4.94
N THR A 288 -10.48 10.19 -3.88
CA THR A 288 -11.25 10.97 -2.92
C THR A 288 -10.36 11.92 -2.12
N ARG A 289 -9.14 11.53 -1.76
CA ARG A 289 -8.14 12.40 -1.13
C ARG A 289 -7.76 13.58 -2.03
N LEU A 290 -7.52 13.31 -3.30
CA LEU A 290 -7.23 14.37 -4.29
C LEU A 290 -8.42 15.30 -4.47
N LEU A 291 -9.64 14.77 -4.53
CA LEU A 291 -10.87 15.57 -4.60
C LEU A 291 -11.00 16.48 -3.38
N LYS A 292 -10.80 15.95 -2.16
CA LYS A 292 -10.80 16.77 -0.93
C LYS A 292 -9.79 17.90 -1.02
N GLN A 293 -8.58 17.60 -1.48
CA GLN A 293 -7.54 18.63 -1.62
C GLN A 293 -7.97 19.74 -2.60
N GLY A 294 -8.57 19.38 -3.73
CA GLY A 294 -9.14 20.34 -4.68
C GLY A 294 -10.28 21.17 -4.06
N MET A 295 -11.21 20.51 -3.36
CA MET A 295 -12.29 21.19 -2.65
C MET A 295 -11.76 22.21 -1.63
N MET A 296 -10.77 21.81 -0.83
CA MET A 296 -10.13 22.73 0.12
C MET A 296 -9.53 23.95 -0.58
N GLN A 297 -8.89 23.73 -1.73
CA GLN A 297 -8.27 24.79 -2.52
C GLN A 297 -9.31 25.80 -3.08
N GLU A 298 -10.45 25.30 -3.53
CA GLU A 298 -11.50 26.11 -4.13
C GLU A 298 -12.38 26.81 -3.08
N LEU A 299 -12.88 26.03 -2.11
CA LEU A 299 -13.87 26.51 -1.15
C LEU A 299 -13.26 27.39 -0.04
N LEU A 300 -12.09 27.01 0.50
CA LEU A 300 -11.45 27.76 1.59
C LEU A 300 -10.74 29.02 1.11
N THR A 301 -10.49 29.15 -0.19
CA THR A 301 -9.94 30.39 -0.79
C THR A 301 -11.01 31.30 -1.39
N GLY A 302 -12.28 30.87 -1.41
CA GLY A 302 -13.40 31.62 -1.97
C GLY A 302 -13.42 31.67 -3.51
N ARG A 303 -12.63 30.82 -4.19
CA ARG A 303 -12.69 30.70 -5.66
C ARG A 303 -14.02 30.13 -6.12
N THR A 304 -14.54 29.19 -5.36
CA THR A 304 -15.89 28.64 -5.52
C THR A 304 -16.68 28.96 -4.26
N ARG A 305 -17.91 29.44 -4.43
CA ARG A 305 -18.82 29.82 -3.34
C ARG A 305 -19.94 28.80 -3.21
N LEU A 306 -20.25 28.42 -1.97
CA LEU A 306 -21.44 27.63 -1.64
C LEU A 306 -22.54 28.59 -1.15
N VAL A 307 -23.62 28.72 -1.91
CA VAL A 307 -24.73 29.62 -1.64
C VAL A 307 -25.83 28.88 -0.89
#